data_e9182263664003c1dc1b956444357980
#
_entry.id   e9182263664003c1dc1b956444357980
#
_cell.length_a   1.000
_cell.length_b   1.000
_cell.length_c   1.000
_cell.angle_alpha   90.00
_cell.angle_beta   90.00
_cell.angle_gamma   90.00
#
_symmetry.space_group_name_H-M   'P 1'
#
loop_
_entity.id
_entity.type
_entity.pdbx_description
1 polymer ?
#
loop_
_entity_poly.entity_id
_entity_poly.type
_entity_poly.pdbx_seq_one_letter_code
_entity_poly.pdbx_strand_id
1 'polypeptide(L)'
;MRYEVVAEAYRDLEQASGRLMLIDRLAALLSQTPQELLPTVCYLCQGQIAPEFAAVDLGLAEKLALRAVATATGVEPVDVVAAVRDAGDLGQAAEQLSATTAEDRKPSLEVAAVVDTLHQIARAEGSGSQGRKLDLLAG
;
A
#
# COMPACT_ATOMS: atom_id res chain seq x y z
N MET A 1 -14.03 7.12 -3.52
CA MET A 1 -13.79 5.69 -3.84
C MET A 1 -12.94 5.09 -2.72
N ARG A 2 -13.41 4.02 -2.11
CA ARG A 2 -12.64 3.36 -1.04
C ARG A 2 -11.42 2.64 -1.62
N TYR A 3 -10.31 2.70 -0.91
CA TYR A 3 -9.06 2.04 -1.30
C TYR A 3 -9.18 0.50 -1.33
N GLU A 4 -10.07 -0.05 -0.53
CA GLU A 4 -10.41 -1.47 -0.51
C GLU A 4 -10.71 -2.02 -1.92
N VAL A 5 -11.44 -1.24 -2.75
CA VAL A 5 -11.75 -1.64 -4.15
C VAL A 5 -10.48 -1.82 -4.99
N VAL A 6 -9.47 -0.96 -4.77
CA VAL A 6 -8.16 -1.08 -5.45
C VAL A 6 -7.39 -2.28 -4.92
N ALA A 7 -7.40 -2.51 -3.60
CA ALA A 7 -6.71 -3.63 -2.98
C ALA A 7 -7.31 -4.99 -3.41
N GLU A 8 -8.64 -5.09 -3.50
CA GLU A 8 -9.32 -6.28 -4.04
C GLU A 8 -8.97 -6.53 -5.51
N ALA A 9 -8.92 -5.46 -6.31
CA ALA A 9 -8.51 -5.58 -7.71
C ALA A 9 -7.06 -6.08 -7.85
N TYR A 10 -6.13 -5.65 -6.98
CA TYR A 10 -4.77 -6.17 -6.96
C TYR A 10 -4.73 -7.66 -6.64
N ARG A 11 -5.47 -8.12 -5.65
CA ARG A 11 -5.59 -9.54 -5.32
C ARG A 11 -6.12 -10.36 -6.51
N ASP A 12 -7.11 -9.84 -7.21
CA ASP A 12 -7.67 -10.47 -8.42
C ASP A 12 -6.64 -10.51 -9.57
N LEU A 13 -5.84 -9.45 -9.73
CA LEU A 13 -4.78 -9.38 -10.74
C LEU A 13 -3.65 -10.37 -10.47
N GLU A 14 -3.25 -10.55 -9.21
CA GLU A 14 -2.22 -11.53 -8.81
C GLU A 14 -2.65 -12.96 -9.11
N GLN A 15 -3.95 -13.26 -9.02
CA GLN A 15 -4.52 -14.58 -9.30
C GLN A 15 -4.78 -14.82 -10.80
N ALA A 16 -4.65 -13.79 -11.62
CA ALA A 16 -4.96 -13.89 -13.05
C ALA A 16 -3.90 -14.70 -13.80
N SER A 17 -4.32 -15.78 -14.45
CA SER A 17 -3.46 -16.72 -15.17
C SER A 17 -3.39 -16.47 -16.66
N GLY A 18 -3.49 -15.24 -17.12
CA GLY A 18 -3.40 -14.96 -18.54
C GLY A 18 -3.70 -13.52 -18.92
N ARG A 19 -3.17 -13.11 -20.07
CA ARG A 19 -3.22 -11.71 -20.53
C ARG A 19 -4.65 -11.18 -20.69
N LEU A 20 -5.56 -11.97 -21.22
CA LEU A 20 -6.97 -11.56 -21.39
C LEU A 20 -7.63 -11.33 -20.04
N MET A 21 -7.41 -12.23 -19.07
CA MET A 21 -7.95 -12.08 -17.71
C MET A 21 -7.39 -10.83 -17.02
N LEU A 22 -6.09 -10.54 -17.17
CA LEU A 22 -5.50 -9.30 -16.66
C LEU A 22 -6.17 -8.06 -17.26
N ILE A 23 -6.41 -8.05 -18.57
CA ILE A 23 -7.09 -6.94 -19.26
C ILE A 23 -8.52 -6.78 -18.73
N ASP A 24 -9.26 -7.86 -18.57
CA ASP A 24 -10.64 -7.83 -18.07
C ASP A 24 -10.70 -7.29 -16.63
N ARG A 25 -9.79 -7.72 -15.75
CA ARG A 25 -9.72 -7.24 -14.36
C ARG A 25 -9.35 -5.76 -14.27
N LEU A 26 -8.35 -5.31 -15.06
CA LEU A 26 -7.99 -3.89 -15.14
C LEU A 26 -9.15 -3.05 -15.71
N ALA A 27 -9.80 -3.50 -16.76
CA ALA A 27 -10.96 -2.82 -17.34
C ALA A 27 -12.10 -2.68 -16.33
N ALA A 28 -12.37 -3.74 -15.55
CA ALA A 28 -13.37 -3.72 -14.48
C ALA A 28 -13.04 -2.70 -13.40
N LEU A 29 -11.77 -2.62 -12.95
CA LEU A 29 -11.33 -1.62 -11.98
C LEU A 29 -11.50 -0.20 -12.54
N LEU A 30 -11.02 0.06 -13.74
CA LEU A 30 -11.07 1.40 -14.34
C LEU A 30 -12.49 1.85 -14.65
N SER A 31 -13.40 0.93 -15.05
CA SER A 31 -14.80 1.27 -15.35
C SER A 31 -15.60 1.71 -14.12
N GLN A 32 -15.24 1.25 -12.93
CA GLN A 32 -15.89 1.66 -11.68
C GLN A 32 -15.18 2.83 -10.98
N THR A 33 -14.02 3.25 -11.51
CA THR A 33 -13.24 4.35 -10.95
C THR A 33 -13.85 5.69 -11.37
N PRO A 34 -14.14 6.62 -10.43
CA PRO A 34 -14.55 7.98 -10.75
C PRO A 34 -13.56 8.67 -11.68
N GLN A 35 -14.07 9.46 -12.63
CA GLN A 35 -13.25 10.09 -13.66
C GLN A 35 -12.07 10.89 -13.10
N GLU A 36 -12.27 11.60 -12.01
CA GLU A 36 -11.25 12.41 -11.34
C GLU A 36 -10.13 11.58 -10.71
N LEU A 37 -10.38 10.29 -10.40
CA LEU A 37 -9.41 9.38 -9.81
C LEU A 37 -8.72 8.47 -10.84
N LEU A 38 -9.18 8.44 -12.10
CA LEU A 38 -8.62 7.58 -13.13
C LEU A 38 -7.10 7.72 -13.28
N PRO A 39 -6.51 8.94 -13.38
CA PRO A 39 -5.06 9.06 -13.46
C PRO A 39 -4.36 8.45 -12.25
N THR A 40 -4.87 8.73 -11.06
CA THR A 40 -4.33 8.23 -9.79
C THR A 40 -4.35 6.70 -9.74
N VAL A 41 -5.48 6.07 -10.06
CA VAL A 41 -5.60 4.60 -10.06
C VAL A 41 -4.71 3.99 -11.14
N CYS A 42 -4.55 4.62 -12.32
CA CYS A 42 -3.61 4.16 -13.33
C CYS A 42 -2.16 4.17 -12.83
N TYR A 43 -1.73 5.21 -12.11
CA TYR A 43 -0.38 5.24 -11.51
C TYR A 43 -0.22 4.17 -10.44
N LEU A 44 -1.20 4.02 -9.57
CA LEU A 44 -1.19 2.97 -8.53
C LEU A 44 -1.05 1.57 -9.15
N CYS A 45 -1.74 1.28 -10.25
CA CYS A 45 -1.61 0.01 -10.99
C CYS A 45 -0.20 -0.21 -11.56
N GLN A 46 0.61 0.84 -11.70
CA GLN A 46 2.01 0.78 -12.13
C GLN A 46 3.00 0.80 -10.96
N GLY A 47 2.51 0.75 -9.71
CA GLY A 47 3.33 0.90 -8.52
C GLY A 47 3.87 2.32 -8.30
N GLN A 48 3.19 3.33 -8.85
CA GLN A 48 3.59 4.73 -8.81
C GLN A 48 2.51 5.58 -8.13
N ILE A 49 2.87 6.75 -7.66
CA ILE A 49 1.94 7.75 -7.09
C ILE A 49 1.88 9.05 -7.94
N ALA A 50 2.73 9.13 -8.95
CA ALA A 50 2.84 10.26 -9.87
C ALA A 50 3.37 9.78 -11.23
N PRO A 51 3.29 10.63 -12.28
CA PRO A 51 3.93 10.32 -13.56
C PRO A 51 5.43 10.09 -13.40
N GLU A 52 6.00 9.19 -14.19
CA GLU A 52 7.42 8.83 -14.13
C GLU A 52 8.35 10.07 -14.28
N PHE A 53 7.99 11.01 -15.13
CA PHE A 53 8.77 12.24 -15.33
C PHE A 53 8.79 13.17 -14.09
N ALA A 54 7.88 12.99 -13.14
CA ALA A 54 7.88 13.74 -11.88
C ALA A 54 8.91 13.22 -10.87
N ALA A 55 9.52 12.05 -11.14
CA ALA A 55 10.58 11.42 -10.34
C ALA A 55 10.27 11.40 -8.83
N VAL A 56 9.03 11.08 -8.46
CA VAL A 56 8.59 11.01 -7.05
C VAL A 56 9.01 9.67 -6.46
N ASP A 57 9.91 9.72 -5.48
CA ASP A 57 10.36 8.55 -4.72
C ASP A 57 9.83 8.64 -3.28
N LEU A 58 9.25 7.56 -2.78
CA LEU A 58 8.80 7.47 -1.38
C LEU A 58 9.98 7.48 -0.39
N GLY A 59 11.15 7.02 -0.83
CA GLY A 59 12.34 6.93 0.01
C GLY A 59 12.11 6.03 1.22
N LEU A 60 11.38 4.94 1.05
CA LEU A 60 11.08 3.95 2.07
C LEU A 60 12.04 2.77 1.93
N ALA A 61 12.98 2.66 2.86
CA ALA A 61 13.83 1.48 2.96
C ALA A 61 13.07 0.33 3.64
N GLU A 62 13.42 -0.91 3.32
CA GLU A 62 12.83 -2.13 3.88
C GLU A 62 12.75 -2.09 5.41
N LYS A 63 13.83 -1.66 6.08
CA LYS A 63 13.86 -1.53 7.55
C LYS A 63 12.79 -0.58 8.11
N LEU A 64 12.47 0.48 7.36
CA LEU A 64 11.44 1.43 7.78
C LEU A 64 10.05 0.81 7.60
N ALA A 65 9.83 0.10 6.52
CA ALA A 65 8.57 -0.62 6.27
C ALA A 65 8.31 -1.71 7.33
N LEU A 66 9.33 -2.51 7.70
CA LEU A 66 9.25 -3.49 8.79
C LEU A 66 8.87 -2.84 10.13
N ARG A 67 9.48 -1.68 10.45
CA ARG A 67 9.15 -0.93 11.67
C ARG A 67 7.73 -0.37 11.64
N ALA A 68 7.25 0.06 10.47
CA ALA A 68 5.88 0.55 10.32
C ALA A 68 4.87 -0.57 10.58
N VAL A 69 5.10 -1.77 10.04
CA VAL A 69 4.27 -2.95 10.32
C VAL A 69 4.29 -3.28 11.82
N ALA A 70 5.46 -3.30 12.46
CA ALA A 70 5.58 -3.53 13.90
C ALA A 70 4.77 -2.50 14.71
N THR A 71 4.88 -1.22 14.36
CA THR A 71 4.15 -0.13 15.03
C THR A 71 2.63 -0.26 14.82
N ALA A 72 2.19 -0.52 13.59
CA ALA A 72 0.77 -0.61 13.23
C ALA A 72 0.06 -1.83 13.86
N THR A 73 0.79 -2.95 14.00
CA THR A 73 0.24 -4.20 14.52
C THR A 73 0.50 -4.41 16.01
N GLY A 74 1.40 -3.60 16.63
CA GLY A 74 1.82 -3.81 18.02
C GLY A 74 2.68 -5.05 18.23
N VAL A 75 3.18 -5.66 17.15
CA VAL A 75 4.03 -6.85 17.20
C VAL A 75 5.51 -6.44 17.28
N GLU A 76 6.30 -7.19 18.05
CA GLU A 76 7.74 -6.90 18.16
C GLU A 76 8.45 -7.00 16.79
N PRO A 77 9.42 -6.10 16.49
CA PRO A 77 10.10 -6.09 15.18
C PRO A 77 10.76 -7.43 14.81
N VAL A 78 11.24 -8.20 15.77
CA VAL A 78 11.85 -9.51 15.54
C VAL A 78 10.83 -10.52 15.02
N ASP A 79 9.59 -10.46 15.51
CA ASP A 79 8.51 -11.33 15.10
C ASP A 79 7.97 -10.94 13.72
N VAL A 80 7.96 -9.64 13.40
CA VAL A 80 7.65 -9.16 12.04
C VAL A 80 8.68 -9.72 11.04
N VAL A 81 9.98 -9.68 11.35
CA VAL A 81 11.03 -10.24 10.49
C VAL A 81 10.85 -11.75 10.31
N ALA A 82 10.48 -12.47 11.36
CA ALA A 82 10.17 -13.90 11.28
C ALA A 82 8.97 -14.17 10.36
N ALA A 83 7.88 -13.42 10.54
CA ALA A 83 6.68 -13.53 9.69
C ALA A 83 6.98 -13.25 8.21
N VAL A 84 7.81 -12.23 7.91
CA VAL A 84 8.23 -11.93 6.52
C VAL A 84 9.03 -13.08 5.93
N ARG A 85 9.94 -13.69 6.71
CA ARG A 85 10.72 -14.85 6.26
C ARG A 85 9.80 -16.05 5.94
N ASP A 86 8.81 -16.29 6.77
CA ASP A 86 7.90 -17.42 6.63
C ASP A 86 6.89 -17.20 5.48
N ALA A 87 6.38 -15.99 5.32
CA ALA A 87 5.46 -15.62 4.23
C ALA A 87 6.18 -15.41 2.90
N GLY A 88 7.47 -15.05 2.90
CA GLY A 88 8.24 -14.70 1.72
C GLY A 88 7.97 -13.29 1.16
N ASP A 89 7.02 -12.54 1.75
CA ASP A 89 6.61 -11.22 1.32
C ASP A 89 6.16 -10.35 2.50
N LEU A 90 6.54 -9.06 2.51
CA LEU A 90 6.20 -8.13 3.59
C LEU A 90 4.70 -7.82 3.65
N GLY A 91 4.04 -7.71 2.49
CA GLY A 91 2.61 -7.42 2.43
C GLY A 91 1.78 -8.57 3.00
N GLN A 92 2.12 -9.81 2.64
CA GLN A 92 1.47 -11.00 3.18
C GLN A 92 1.70 -11.14 4.69
N ALA A 93 2.92 -10.87 5.16
CA ALA A 93 3.22 -10.87 6.59
C ALA A 93 2.40 -9.81 7.34
N ALA A 94 2.30 -8.60 6.80
CA ALA A 94 1.50 -7.52 7.37
C ALA A 94 0.01 -7.88 7.43
N GLU A 95 -0.55 -8.49 6.39
CA GLU A 95 -1.94 -8.98 6.37
C GLU A 95 -2.18 -10.02 7.47
N GLN A 96 -1.31 -11.02 7.59
CA GLN A 96 -1.42 -12.06 8.61
C GLN A 96 -1.34 -11.51 10.04
N LEU A 97 -0.37 -10.61 10.29
CA LEU A 97 -0.19 -9.99 11.60
C LEU A 97 -1.36 -9.06 11.95
N SER A 98 -1.86 -8.29 10.98
CA SER A 98 -3.03 -7.43 11.18
C SER A 98 -4.29 -8.23 11.52
N ALA A 99 -4.49 -9.38 10.89
CA ALA A 99 -5.64 -10.25 11.16
C ALA A 99 -5.66 -10.77 12.60
N THR A 100 -4.49 -10.93 13.24
CA THR A 100 -4.39 -11.39 14.63
C THR A 100 -4.55 -10.28 15.66
N THR A 101 -4.35 -9.02 15.26
CA THR A 101 -4.32 -7.86 16.16
C THR A 101 -5.50 -6.90 15.95
N ALA A 102 -6.26 -7.07 14.87
CA ALA A 102 -7.35 -6.17 14.52
C ALA A 102 -8.61 -6.46 15.35
N GLU A 103 -8.84 -5.67 16.38
CA GLU A 103 -10.18 -5.40 16.88
C GLU A 103 -10.92 -4.60 15.79
N ASP A 104 -11.93 -5.22 15.12
CA ASP A 104 -13.00 -4.61 14.28
C ASP A 104 -12.69 -3.29 13.51
N ARG A 105 -11.46 -3.08 13.07
CA ARG A 105 -11.12 -1.94 12.20
C ARG A 105 -11.65 -2.22 10.80
N LYS A 106 -12.87 -1.76 10.50
CA LYS A 106 -13.33 -1.72 9.10
C LYS A 106 -12.49 -0.70 8.34
N PRO A 107 -11.75 -1.13 7.31
CA PRO A 107 -10.99 -0.21 6.50
C PRO A 107 -11.94 0.78 5.83
N SER A 108 -11.79 2.06 6.13
CA SER A 108 -12.59 3.14 5.54
C SER A 108 -11.75 4.13 4.74
N LEU A 109 -10.51 3.75 4.41
CA LEU A 109 -9.58 4.63 3.70
C LEU A 109 -10.07 4.90 2.28
N GLU A 110 -10.10 6.18 1.92
CA GLU A 110 -10.37 6.63 0.56
C GLU A 110 -9.07 6.66 -0.26
N VAL A 111 -9.16 6.38 -1.57
CA VAL A 111 -8.01 6.41 -2.50
C VAL A 111 -7.28 7.76 -2.42
N ALA A 112 -8.01 8.87 -2.38
CA ALA A 112 -7.41 10.20 -2.27
C ALA A 112 -6.59 10.35 -0.98
N ALA A 113 -7.11 9.91 0.17
CA ALA A 113 -6.41 10.00 1.45
C ALA A 113 -5.12 9.16 1.47
N VAL A 114 -5.17 7.95 0.92
CA VAL A 114 -3.98 7.09 0.79
C VAL A 114 -2.92 7.77 -0.06
N VAL A 115 -3.28 8.28 -1.23
CA VAL A 115 -2.33 8.92 -2.15
C VAL A 115 -1.78 10.23 -1.57
N ASP A 116 -2.60 11.03 -0.89
CA ASP A 116 -2.14 12.23 -0.19
C ASP A 116 -1.12 11.87 0.90
N THR A 117 -1.34 10.80 1.66
CA THR A 117 -0.39 10.31 2.66
C THR A 117 0.92 9.86 2.01
N LEU A 118 0.86 9.11 0.91
CA LEU A 118 2.05 8.70 0.16
C LEU A 118 2.83 9.90 -0.38
N HIS A 119 2.16 10.93 -0.86
CA HIS A 119 2.81 12.18 -1.26
C HIS A 119 3.46 12.92 -0.07
N GLN A 120 2.85 12.90 1.11
CA GLN A 120 3.46 13.47 2.31
C GLN A 120 4.73 12.69 2.72
N ILE A 121 4.70 11.36 2.61
CA ILE A 121 5.87 10.50 2.85
C ILE A 121 6.98 10.85 1.85
N ALA A 122 6.68 10.98 0.55
CA ALA A 122 7.66 11.33 -0.47
C ALA A 122 8.31 12.70 -0.22
N ARG A 123 7.55 13.67 0.28
CA ARG A 123 8.03 15.04 0.57
C ARG A 123 8.76 15.19 1.90
N ALA A 124 8.72 14.16 2.77
CA ALA A 124 9.38 14.21 4.07
C ALA A 124 10.89 14.07 3.90
N GLU A 125 11.61 15.18 4.04
CA GLU A 125 13.07 15.28 3.90
C GLU A 125 13.71 15.91 5.14
N GLY A 126 15.02 15.77 5.26
CA GLY A 126 15.82 16.39 6.33
C GLY A 126 15.80 15.64 7.66
N SER A 127 16.23 16.32 8.71
CA SER A 127 16.33 15.74 10.06
C SER A 127 14.94 15.36 10.60
N GLY A 128 14.80 14.13 11.11
CA GLY A 128 13.52 13.61 11.63
C GLY A 128 12.56 13.06 10.56
N SER A 129 12.92 13.12 9.27
CA SER A 129 12.07 12.61 8.18
C SER A 129 11.72 11.13 8.32
N GLN A 130 12.63 10.31 8.82
CA GLN A 130 12.40 8.87 9.02
C GLN A 130 11.33 8.61 10.08
N GLY A 131 11.32 9.34 11.19
CA GLY A 131 10.26 9.26 12.19
C GLY A 131 8.91 9.68 11.62
N ARG A 132 8.86 10.81 10.90
CA ARG A 132 7.64 11.28 10.24
C ARG A 132 7.11 10.29 9.19
N LYS A 133 7.98 9.71 8.37
CA LYS A 133 7.58 8.67 7.41
C LYS A 133 7.01 7.44 8.11
N LEU A 134 7.65 7.03 9.22
CA LEU A 134 7.17 5.92 10.03
C LEU A 134 5.76 6.17 10.57
N ASP A 135 5.53 7.34 11.17
CA ASP A 135 4.23 7.71 11.74
C ASP A 135 3.13 7.76 10.66
N LEU A 136 3.43 8.32 9.49
CA LEU A 136 2.49 8.39 8.36
C LEU A 136 2.18 7.00 7.75
N LEU A 137 3.15 6.09 7.78
CA LEU A 137 2.97 4.76 7.20
C LEU A 137 2.26 3.79 8.15
N ALA A 138 2.42 3.98 9.46
CA ALA A 138 1.84 3.12 10.49
C ALA A 138 0.43 3.54 10.92
N GLY A 139 0.05 4.80 10.70
CA GLY A 139 -1.26 5.36 11.08
C GLY A 139 -2.32 5.19 10.05
#